data_da6f67bb1ff024bbaf2b170f1cffd561
#
_entry.id   da6f67bb1ff024bbaf2b170f1cffd561
#
_cell.length_a   1.000
_cell.length_b   1.000
_cell.length_c   1.000
_cell.angle_alpha   90.00
_cell.angle_beta   90.00
_cell.angle_gamma   90.00
#
_symmetry.space_group_name_H-M   'P 1'
#
loop_
_entity.id
_entity.type
_entity.pdbx_description
1 polymer ?
#
loop_
_entity_poly.entity_id
_entity_poly.type
_entity_poly.pdbx_seq_one_letter_code
_entity_poly.pdbx_strand_id
1 'polypeptide(L)'
;MDEFFEKVKSQQDPFKRLASLIPGFGGYIERQNRRDADKLLRDTVARRFDEQWKRTSQLQVEMVSSGMIQYVDDMERAALQLRTFIDKISTAPRGYSGLFDAVKINEKELEAIYQYDAAFFDLGEQVARALDHVEASLGDREALPAAIRNVTSLARTAVETYNRRSEVVIGDGK
;
A
#
# COMPACT_ATOMS: atom_id res chain seq x y z
N MET A 1 -10.36 6.86 -10.28
CA MET A 1 -10.17 5.87 -9.20
C MET A 1 -10.77 4.52 -9.54
N ASP A 2 -11.91 4.48 -10.20
CA ASP A 2 -12.54 3.23 -10.67
C ASP A 2 -11.72 2.51 -11.74
N GLU A 3 -11.00 3.26 -12.58
CA GLU A 3 -10.15 2.72 -13.66
C GLU A 3 -8.95 1.90 -13.15
N PHE A 4 -8.39 2.26 -12.00
CA PHE A 4 -7.32 1.49 -11.34
C PHE A 4 -7.85 0.15 -10.81
N PHE A 5 -9.01 0.15 -10.15
CA PHE A 5 -9.65 -1.06 -9.64
C PHE A 5 -10.13 -1.99 -10.75
N GLU A 6 -10.68 -1.47 -11.83
CA GLU A 6 -11.08 -2.27 -13.00
C GLU A 6 -9.87 -2.91 -13.69
N LYS A 7 -8.73 -2.23 -13.72
CA LYS A 7 -7.48 -2.76 -14.29
C LYS A 7 -6.87 -3.87 -13.43
N VAL A 8 -7.00 -3.79 -12.11
CA VAL A 8 -6.58 -4.85 -11.17
C VAL A 8 -7.52 -6.05 -11.26
N LYS A 9 -8.83 -5.83 -11.43
CA LYS A 9 -9.84 -6.87 -11.61
C LYS A 9 -9.65 -7.74 -12.85
N SER A 10 -9.05 -7.19 -13.91
CA SER A 10 -8.99 -7.87 -15.20
C SER A 10 -7.83 -8.86 -15.36
N GLN A 11 -6.91 -8.97 -14.41
CA GLN A 11 -5.58 -9.55 -14.70
C GLN A 11 -5.16 -10.81 -13.96
N GLN A 12 -5.91 -11.42 -13.09
CA GLN A 12 -5.62 -12.75 -12.51
C GLN A 12 -6.44 -12.97 -11.23
N ASP A 13 -6.69 -14.22 -10.88
CA ASP A 13 -7.19 -14.64 -9.57
C ASP A 13 -6.33 -13.96 -8.47
N PRO A 14 -6.90 -13.04 -7.66
CA PRO A 14 -6.16 -12.26 -6.68
C PRO A 14 -5.43 -13.13 -5.66
N PHE A 15 -6.00 -14.28 -5.34
CA PHE A 15 -5.39 -15.25 -4.43
C PHE A 15 -4.09 -15.83 -5.01
N LYS A 16 -4.10 -16.26 -6.27
CA LYS A 16 -2.90 -16.80 -6.93
C LYS A 16 -1.80 -15.75 -7.00
N ARG A 17 -2.19 -14.51 -7.25
CA ARG A 17 -1.25 -13.41 -7.28
C ARG A 17 -0.61 -13.17 -5.91
N LEU A 18 -1.40 -13.12 -4.83
CA LEU A 18 -0.88 -12.98 -3.46
C LEU A 18 0.02 -14.15 -3.08
N ALA A 19 -0.36 -15.38 -3.42
CA ALA A 19 0.46 -16.56 -3.17
C ALA A 19 1.81 -16.52 -3.90
N SER A 20 1.90 -15.88 -5.07
CA SER A 20 3.15 -15.68 -5.80
C SER A 20 4.03 -14.56 -5.21
N LEU A 21 3.42 -13.55 -4.58
CA LEU A 21 4.11 -12.38 -4.04
C LEU A 21 4.57 -12.56 -2.59
N ILE A 22 3.90 -13.42 -1.83
CA ILE A 22 4.13 -13.62 -0.40
C ILE A 22 4.50 -15.07 -0.14
N PRO A 23 5.80 -15.37 0.11
CA PRO A 23 6.24 -16.72 0.45
C PRO A 23 5.49 -17.27 1.67
N GLY A 24 4.93 -18.47 1.56
CA GLY A 24 4.19 -19.14 2.64
C GLY A 24 2.70 -18.78 2.73
N PHE A 25 2.21 -17.77 2.01
CA PHE A 25 0.79 -17.35 2.06
C PHE A 25 -0.17 -18.49 1.71
N GLY A 26 0.07 -19.20 0.61
CA GLY A 26 -0.73 -20.35 0.18
C GLY A 26 -0.81 -21.45 1.24
N GLY A 27 0.31 -21.76 1.91
CA GLY A 27 0.36 -22.78 2.95
C GLY A 27 -0.48 -22.45 4.17
N TYR A 28 -0.58 -21.18 4.57
CA TYR A 28 -1.48 -20.75 5.65
C TYR A 28 -2.95 -20.87 5.25
N ILE A 29 -3.30 -20.53 4.02
CA ILE A 29 -4.67 -20.65 3.51
C ILE A 29 -5.10 -22.13 3.38
N GLU A 30 -4.24 -23.00 2.87
CA GLU A 30 -4.50 -24.44 2.79
C GLU A 30 -4.76 -25.06 4.17
N ARG A 31 -4.06 -24.59 5.20
CA ARG A 31 -4.28 -24.99 6.60
C ARG A 31 -5.45 -24.26 7.26
N GLN A 32 -6.23 -23.51 6.51
CA GLN A 32 -7.34 -22.67 7.01
C GLN A 32 -6.93 -21.65 8.09
N ASN A 33 -5.68 -21.28 8.13
CA ASN A 33 -5.15 -20.28 9.05
C ASN A 33 -5.14 -18.89 8.40
N ARG A 34 -6.33 -18.35 8.14
CA ARG A 34 -6.53 -17.06 7.49
C ARG A 34 -5.98 -15.90 8.33
N ARG A 35 -5.96 -16.04 9.65
CA ARG A 35 -5.45 -15.03 10.58
C ARG A 35 -3.95 -14.81 10.40
N ASP A 36 -3.19 -15.89 10.32
CA ASP A 36 -1.75 -15.82 10.11
C ASP A 36 -1.42 -15.38 8.68
N ALA A 37 -2.22 -15.78 7.70
CA ALA A 37 -2.11 -15.31 6.32
C ALA A 37 -2.34 -13.79 6.22
N ASP A 38 -3.37 -13.26 6.88
CA ASP A 38 -3.64 -11.82 6.92
C ASP A 38 -2.51 -11.05 7.62
N LYS A 39 -2.01 -11.55 8.73
CA LYS A 39 -0.87 -10.95 9.41
C LYS A 39 0.38 -10.92 8.52
N LEU A 40 0.72 -12.04 7.90
CA LEU A 40 1.86 -12.15 6.98
C LEU A 40 1.75 -11.16 5.82
N LEU A 41 0.56 -11.03 5.25
CA LEU A 41 0.28 -10.07 4.19
C LEU A 41 0.52 -8.63 4.66
N ARG A 42 -0.09 -8.23 5.77
CA ARG A 42 0.03 -6.87 6.30
C ARG A 42 1.48 -6.52 6.67
N ASP A 43 2.19 -7.43 7.30
CA ASP A 43 3.60 -7.26 7.64
C ASP A 43 4.46 -7.12 6.37
N THR A 44 4.15 -7.87 5.32
CA THR A 44 4.88 -7.81 4.03
C THR A 44 4.62 -6.48 3.32
N VAL A 45 3.37 -6.03 3.26
CA VAL A 45 3.01 -4.74 2.65
C VAL A 45 3.63 -3.59 3.45
N ALA A 46 3.48 -3.61 4.78
CA ALA A 46 4.06 -2.57 5.65
C ALA A 46 5.56 -2.42 5.44
N ARG A 47 6.29 -3.53 5.38
CA ARG A 47 7.75 -3.53 5.14
C ARG A 47 8.11 -2.92 3.80
N ARG A 48 7.40 -3.27 2.71
CA ARG A 48 7.65 -2.69 1.38
C ARG A 48 7.42 -1.18 1.34
N PHE A 49 6.39 -0.69 2.00
CA PHE A 49 6.14 0.75 2.11
C PHE A 49 7.12 1.45 3.05
N ASP A 50 7.57 0.80 4.11
CA ASP A 50 8.60 1.34 5.03
C ASP A 50 9.95 1.54 4.31
N GLU A 51 10.32 0.63 3.41
CA GLU A 51 11.50 0.79 2.54
C GLU A 51 11.38 2.06 1.68
N GLN A 52 10.21 2.32 1.10
CA GLN A 52 9.97 3.53 0.31
C GLN A 52 9.93 4.78 1.20
N TRP A 53 9.33 4.71 2.37
CA TRP A 53 9.33 5.80 3.33
C TRP A 53 10.76 6.22 3.75
N LYS A 54 11.65 5.27 3.98
CA LYS A 54 13.06 5.54 4.28
C LYS A 54 13.78 6.27 3.14
N ARG A 55 13.43 5.94 1.89
CA ARG A 55 13.99 6.65 0.72
C ARG A 55 13.58 8.12 0.68
N THR A 56 12.42 8.50 1.20
CA THR A 56 12.01 9.92 1.25
C THR A 56 12.98 10.77 2.05
N SER A 57 13.47 10.27 3.18
CA SER A 57 14.45 10.97 4.01
C SER A 57 15.80 11.15 3.28
N GLN A 58 16.24 10.14 2.54
CA GLN A 58 17.45 10.22 1.72
C GLN A 58 17.29 11.28 0.62
N LEU A 59 16.17 11.29 -0.08
CA LEU A 59 15.87 12.27 -1.12
C LEU A 59 15.77 13.69 -0.57
N GLN A 60 15.25 13.88 0.65
CA GLN A 60 15.26 15.19 1.31
C GLN A 60 16.68 15.71 1.55
N VAL A 61 17.61 14.85 1.98
CA VAL A 61 19.03 15.22 2.12
C VAL A 61 19.63 15.60 0.76
N GLU A 62 19.34 14.84 -0.27
CA GLU A 62 19.81 15.11 -1.63
C GLU A 62 19.24 16.41 -2.21
N MET A 63 17.95 16.71 -1.91
CA MET A 63 17.34 18.00 -2.26
C MET A 63 18.07 19.18 -1.63
N VAL A 64 18.44 19.08 -0.35
CA VAL A 64 19.25 20.13 0.30
C VAL A 64 20.60 20.28 -0.38
N SER A 65 21.28 19.17 -0.65
CA SER A 65 22.61 19.18 -1.27
C SER A 65 22.62 19.69 -2.70
N SER A 66 21.53 19.48 -3.45
CA SER A 66 21.37 19.94 -4.84
C SER A 66 20.77 21.35 -4.96
N GLY A 67 20.55 22.06 -3.84
CA GLY A 67 19.97 23.41 -3.84
C GLY A 67 18.46 23.45 -4.07
N MET A 68 17.76 22.34 -3.83
CA MET A 68 16.31 22.18 -3.99
C MET A 68 15.56 22.24 -2.65
N ILE A 69 16.11 22.96 -1.67
CA ILE A 69 15.59 23.03 -0.29
C ILE A 69 14.12 23.47 -0.21
N GLN A 70 13.67 24.28 -1.16
CA GLN A 70 12.27 24.76 -1.21
C GLN A 70 11.25 23.63 -1.44
N TYR A 71 11.67 22.45 -1.87
CA TYR A 71 10.78 21.29 -2.12
C TYR A 71 10.83 20.25 -1.00
N VAL A 72 11.63 20.45 0.03
CA VAL A 72 11.74 19.51 1.16
C VAL A 72 10.42 19.35 1.89
N ASP A 73 9.67 20.43 2.09
CA ASP A 73 8.35 20.38 2.74
C ASP A 73 7.30 19.64 1.90
N ASP A 74 7.40 19.74 0.58
CA ASP A 74 6.52 18.97 -0.33
C ASP A 74 6.83 17.48 -0.22
N MET A 75 8.10 17.11 -0.13
CA MET A 75 8.51 15.72 0.08
C MET A 75 8.12 15.21 1.46
N GLU A 76 8.16 16.07 2.49
CA GLU A 76 7.68 15.71 3.83
C GLU A 76 6.18 15.36 3.83
N ARG A 77 5.36 16.08 3.07
CA ARG A 77 3.94 15.74 2.91
C ARG A 77 3.74 14.35 2.30
N ALA A 78 4.56 13.98 1.32
CA ALA A 78 4.54 12.63 0.75
C ALA A 78 4.96 11.58 1.80
N ALA A 79 6.02 11.85 2.55
CA ALA A 79 6.52 10.98 3.62
C ALA A 79 5.47 10.75 4.71
N LEU A 80 4.74 11.79 5.12
CA LEU A 80 3.66 11.69 6.11
C LEU A 80 2.49 10.84 5.62
N GLN A 81 2.13 10.91 4.34
CA GLN A 81 1.09 10.05 3.78
C GLN A 81 1.52 8.58 3.73
N LEU A 82 2.78 8.30 3.35
CA LEU A 82 3.34 6.95 3.40
C LEU A 82 3.33 6.40 4.83
N ARG A 83 3.77 7.21 5.80
CA ARG A 83 3.75 6.82 7.22
C ARG A 83 2.34 6.54 7.72
N THR A 84 1.38 7.37 7.36
CA THR A 84 -0.03 7.15 7.70
C THR A 84 -0.54 5.80 7.19
N PHE A 85 -0.20 5.43 5.96
CA PHE A 85 -0.56 4.12 5.42
C PHE A 85 0.12 2.98 6.18
N ILE A 86 1.44 3.07 6.42
CA ILE A 86 2.21 2.06 7.15
C ILE A 86 1.60 1.84 8.55
N ASP A 87 1.30 2.91 9.28
CA ASP A 87 0.72 2.82 10.60
C ASP A 87 -0.67 2.17 10.58
N LYS A 88 -1.51 2.53 9.61
CA LYS A 88 -2.84 1.92 9.46
C LYS A 88 -2.77 0.41 9.19
N ILE A 89 -1.94 -0.03 8.25
CA ILE A 89 -1.86 -1.44 7.88
C ILE A 89 -1.16 -2.28 8.96
N SER A 90 -0.21 -1.70 9.69
CA SER A 90 0.52 -2.38 10.78
C SER A 90 -0.32 -2.51 12.05
N THR A 91 -1.15 -1.51 12.35
CA THR A 91 -1.91 -1.40 13.60
C THR A 91 -3.38 -1.73 13.44
N ALA A 92 -3.78 -2.41 12.35
CA ALA A 92 -5.16 -2.79 12.13
C ALA A 92 -5.75 -3.43 13.40
N PRO A 93 -6.96 -3.00 13.85
CA PRO A 93 -7.50 -3.38 15.14
C PRO A 93 -7.59 -4.89 15.33
N ARG A 94 -7.39 -5.36 16.55
CA ARG A 94 -7.54 -6.78 16.93
C ARG A 94 -8.95 -7.34 16.62
N GLY A 95 -9.97 -6.50 16.45
CA GLY A 95 -11.29 -6.85 15.95
C GLY A 95 -11.28 -7.44 14.53
N TYR A 96 -10.25 -7.19 13.75
CA TYR A 96 -9.97 -7.85 12.49
C TYR A 96 -9.78 -9.38 12.64
N SER A 97 -9.20 -9.82 13.73
CA SER A 97 -9.00 -11.24 14.01
C SER A 97 -10.31 -11.98 14.28
N GLY A 98 -11.30 -11.31 14.89
CA GLY A 98 -12.62 -11.89 15.13
C GLY A 98 -13.47 -12.07 13.87
N LEU A 99 -13.20 -11.31 12.81
CA LEU A 99 -13.87 -11.42 11.52
C LEU A 99 -13.43 -12.65 10.73
N PHE A 100 -12.13 -13.00 10.79
CA PHE A 100 -11.63 -14.21 10.14
C PHE A 100 -11.95 -15.50 10.95
N ASP A 101 -12.18 -15.38 12.24
CA ASP A 101 -12.59 -16.49 13.11
C ASP A 101 -14.11 -16.76 13.08
N ALA A 102 -14.91 -15.73 12.79
CA ALA A 102 -16.36 -15.90 12.62
C ALA A 102 -16.67 -16.29 11.19
N VAL A 103 -17.24 -17.43 10.97
CA VAL A 103 -17.71 -18.12 9.75
C VAL A 103 -18.62 -17.26 8.83
N LYS A 104 -18.48 -15.94 8.78
CA LYS A 104 -19.44 -15.02 8.15
C LYS A 104 -18.91 -14.25 6.93
N ILE A 105 -17.61 -14.37 6.60
CA ILE A 105 -17.11 -13.79 5.35
C ILE A 105 -17.43 -14.75 4.21
N ASN A 106 -18.34 -14.33 3.32
CA ASN A 106 -18.68 -15.12 2.14
C ASN A 106 -17.55 -15.06 1.10
N GLU A 107 -17.59 -15.92 0.09
CA GLU A 107 -16.56 -16.01 -0.95
C GLU A 107 -16.37 -14.69 -1.71
N LYS A 108 -17.44 -13.93 -1.95
CA LYS A 108 -17.38 -12.63 -2.65
C LYS A 108 -16.65 -11.56 -1.83
N GLU A 109 -16.92 -11.50 -0.54
CA GLU A 109 -16.25 -10.58 0.39
C GLU A 109 -14.77 -10.91 0.51
N LEU A 110 -14.46 -12.21 0.61
CA LEU A 110 -13.08 -12.68 0.67
C LEU A 110 -12.32 -12.36 -0.63
N GLU A 111 -12.93 -12.54 -1.78
CA GLU A 111 -12.36 -12.16 -3.07
C GLU A 111 -12.12 -10.64 -3.15
N ALA A 112 -13.08 -9.83 -2.70
CA ALA A 112 -12.93 -8.38 -2.65
C ALA A 112 -11.77 -7.96 -1.73
N ILE A 113 -11.62 -8.58 -0.56
CA ILE A 113 -10.49 -8.33 0.35
C ILE A 113 -9.16 -8.65 -0.36
N TYR A 114 -9.05 -9.79 -1.01
CA TYR A 114 -7.83 -10.17 -1.73
C TYR A 114 -7.52 -9.24 -2.91
N GLN A 115 -8.54 -8.67 -3.57
CA GLN A 115 -8.34 -7.65 -4.61
C GLN A 115 -7.71 -6.38 -4.04
N TYR A 116 -8.20 -5.88 -2.88
CA TYR A 116 -7.58 -4.76 -2.18
C TYR A 116 -6.15 -5.08 -1.76
N ASP A 117 -5.92 -6.27 -1.24
CA ASP A 117 -4.61 -6.71 -0.79
C ASP A 117 -3.60 -6.78 -1.95
N ALA A 118 -4.01 -7.30 -3.11
CA ALA A 118 -3.19 -7.29 -4.32
C ALA A 118 -2.89 -5.86 -4.80
N ALA A 119 -3.87 -4.95 -4.68
CA ALA A 119 -3.70 -3.55 -5.05
C ALA A 119 -2.62 -2.84 -4.22
N PHE A 120 -2.39 -3.23 -2.97
CA PHE A 120 -1.29 -2.66 -2.16
C PHE A 120 0.09 -2.97 -2.73
N PHE A 121 0.28 -4.15 -3.30
CA PHE A 121 1.55 -4.51 -3.95
C PHE A 121 1.78 -3.67 -5.21
N ASP A 122 0.75 -3.46 -6.02
CA ASP A 122 0.84 -2.59 -7.20
C ASP A 122 1.13 -1.14 -6.83
N LEU A 123 0.46 -0.63 -5.79
CA LEU A 123 0.70 0.72 -5.27
C LEU A 123 2.12 0.86 -4.71
N GLY A 124 2.63 -0.14 -4.01
CA GLY A 124 4.01 -0.16 -3.52
C GLY A 124 5.04 -0.06 -4.65
N GLU A 125 4.83 -0.79 -5.75
CA GLU A 125 5.67 -0.70 -6.94
C GLU A 125 5.55 0.66 -7.65
N GLN A 126 4.34 1.22 -7.72
CA GLN A 126 4.13 2.55 -8.30
C GLN A 126 4.80 3.63 -7.47
N VAL A 127 4.74 3.55 -6.13
CA VAL A 127 5.45 4.47 -5.22
C VAL A 127 6.96 4.36 -5.44
N ALA A 128 7.50 3.14 -5.54
CA ALA A 128 8.93 2.94 -5.79
C ALA A 128 9.37 3.62 -7.10
N ARG A 129 8.64 3.40 -8.19
CA ARG A 129 8.91 4.04 -9.49
C ARG A 129 8.74 5.56 -9.44
N ALA A 130 7.77 6.06 -8.69
CA ALA A 130 7.56 7.49 -8.52
C ALA A 130 8.72 8.13 -7.75
N LEU A 131 9.29 7.46 -6.76
CA LEU A 131 10.49 7.91 -6.04
C LEU A 131 11.74 7.85 -6.94
N ASP A 132 11.88 6.84 -7.81
CA ASP A 132 12.93 6.82 -8.83
C ASP A 132 12.82 8.05 -9.75
N HIS A 133 11.60 8.46 -10.09
CA HIS A 133 11.38 9.66 -10.89
C HIS A 133 11.70 10.94 -10.15
N VAL A 134 11.42 11.03 -8.85
CA VAL A 134 11.86 12.14 -8.00
C VAL A 134 13.38 12.23 -8.00
N GLU A 135 14.09 11.12 -7.79
CA GLU A 135 15.54 11.06 -7.81
C GLU A 135 16.12 11.52 -9.15
N ALA A 136 15.55 11.04 -10.26
CA ALA A 136 15.96 11.46 -11.60
C ALA A 136 15.67 12.95 -11.91
N SER A 137 14.75 13.57 -11.18
CA SER A 137 14.36 14.97 -11.32
C SER A 137 15.11 15.92 -10.39
N LEU A 138 16.02 15.41 -9.54
CA LEU A 138 16.84 16.25 -8.68
C LEU A 138 17.70 17.20 -9.56
N GLY A 139 17.64 18.48 -9.24
CA GLY A 139 18.30 19.53 -10.05
C GLY A 139 17.41 20.12 -11.17
N ASP A 140 16.28 19.51 -11.50
CA ASP A 140 15.30 20.03 -12.44
C ASP A 140 14.13 20.70 -11.70
N ARG A 141 14.13 22.04 -11.65
CA ARG A 141 13.11 22.83 -10.95
C ARG A 141 11.73 22.78 -11.58
N GLU A 142 11.61 22.37 -12.83
CA GLU A 142 10.32 22.23 -13.52
C GLU A 142 9.72 20.84 -13.30
N ALA A 143 10.53 19.79 -13.38
CA ALA A 143 10.09 18.41 -13.26
C ALA A 143 9.85 17.97 -11.80
N LEU A 144 10.70 18.40 -10.86
CA LEU A 144 10.71 17.93 -9.48
C LEU A 144 9.36 18.12 -8.75
N PRO A 145 8.68 19.28 -8.81
CA PRO A 145 7.41 19.46 -8.13
C PRO A 145 6.33 18.48 -8.57
N ALA A 146 6.25 18.19 -9.86
CA ALA A 146 5.29 17.24 -10.41
C ALA A 146 5.60 15.80 -9.98
N ALA A 147 6.88 15.43 -9.95
CA ALA A 147 7.33 14.13 -9.48
C ALA A 147 6.96 13.91 -8.00
N ILE A 148 7.18 14.89 -7.13
CA ILE A 148 6.81 14.82 -5.71
C ILE A 148 5.29 14.71 -5.53
N ARG A 149 4.51 15.52 -6.27
CA ARG A 149 3.04 15.43 -6.22
C ARG A 149 2.51 14.05 -6.60
N ASN A 150 3.17 13.38 -7.56
CA ASN A 150 2.82 12.01 -7.93
C ASN A 150 3.01 11.03 -6.76
N VAL A 151 4.13 11.11 -6.04
CA VAL A 151 4.36 10.30 -4.83
C VAL A 151 3.26 10.54 -3.80
N THR A 152 2.96 11.81 -3.51
CA THR A 152 1.90 12.18 -2.56
C THR A 152 0.54 11.63 -2.95
N SER A 153 0.21 11.69 -4.24
CA SER A 153 -1.05 11.16 -4.78
C SER A 153 -1.14 9.64 -4.61
N LEU A 154 -0.08 8.91 -4.94
CA LEU A 154 -0.03 7.45 -4.79
C LEU A 154 -0.11 7.02 -3.32
N ALA A 155 0.60 7.72 -2.44
CA ALA A 155 0.55 7.46 -1.00
C ALA A 155 -0.87 7.70 -0.43
N ARG A 156 -1.55 8.76 -0.87
CA ARG A 156 -2.95 9.02 -0.51
C ARG A 156 -3.87 7.93 -1.03
N THR A 157 -3.69 7.47 -2.26
CA THR A 157 -4.45 6.36 -2.83
C THR A 157 -4.28 5.09 -2.00
N ALA A 158 -3.09 4.81 -1.47
CA ALA A 158 -2.87 3.68 -0.57
C ALA A 158 -3.69 3.80 0.73
N VAL A 159 -3.74 4.98 1.34
CA VAL A 159 -4.57 5.25 2.54
C VAL A 159 -6.06 5.07 2.24
N GLU A 160 -6.53 5.61 1.13
CA GLU A 160 -7.94 5.48 0.70
C GLU A 160 -8.31 4.03 0.40
N THR A 161 -7.42 3.29 -0.26
CA THR A 161 -7.60 1.86 -0.55
C THR A 161 -7.70 1.06 0.74
N TYR A 162 -6.86 1.36 1.74
CA TYR A 162 -6.96 0.74 3.06
C TYR A 162 -8.31 1.03 3.75
N ASN A 163 -8.76 2.27 3.72
CA ASN A 163 -10.04 2.64 4.32
C ASN A 163 -11.20 1.85 3.69
N ARG A 164 -11.23 1.75 2.35
CA ARG A 164 -12.24 0.95 1.63
C ARG A 164 -12.17 -0.53 1.95
N ARG A 165 -10.96 -1.10 2.02
CA ARG A 165 -10.77 -2.48 2.46
C ARG A 165 -11.38 -2.69 3.86
N SER A 166 -11.12 -1.76 4.76
CA SER A 166 -11.67 -1.82 6.12
C SER A 166 -13.20 -1.75 6.14
N GLU A 167 -13.81 -0.99 5.25
CA GLU A 167 -15.27 -0.92 5.11
C GLU A 167 -15.86 -2.26 4.67
N VAL A 168 -15.24 -2.96 3.73
CA VAL A 168 -15.66 -4.31 3.31
C VAL A 168 -15.58 -5.29 4.48
N VAL A 169 -14.55 -5.18 5.29
CA VAL A 169 -14.32 -6.06 6.46
C VAL A 169 -15.28 -5.76 7.61
N ILE A 170 -15.67 -4.48 7.81
CA ILE A 170 -16.54 -4.03 8.91
C ILE A 170 -18.01 -3.97 8.46
N GLY A 171 -18.27 -3.88 7.17
CA GLY A 171 -19.44 -3.24 6.58
C GLY A 171 -20.74 -4.02 6.54
N ASP A 172 -20.81 -5.32 6.87
CA ASP A 172 -22.08 -6.07 6.82
C ASP A 172 -22.53 -6.63 8.18
N GLY A 173 -22.19 -5.93 9.23
CA GLY A 173 -22.75 -6.12 10.57
C GLY A 173 -24.11 -5.42 10.78
N LYS A 174 -24.94 -5.27 9.70
CA LYS A 174 -26.33 -4.84 9.80
C LYS A 174 -27.28 -5.93 9.38
#